data_db59b4205f0bbff263e15804828596c4
#
_entry.id   db59b4205f0bbff263e15804828596c4
#
_cell.length_a   1.000
_cell.length_b   1.000
_cell.length_c   1.000
_cell.angle_alpha   90.00
_cell.angle_beta   90.00
_cell.angle_gamma   90.00
#
_symmetry.space_group_name_H-M   'P 1'
#
loop_
_entity.id
_entity.type
_entity.pdbx_description
1 polymer ?
#
loop_
_entity_poly.entity_id
_entity_poly.type
_entity_poly.pdbx_seq_one_letter_code
_entity_poly.pdbx_strand_id
1 'polypeptide(L)'
;MSKTVRFSIYRYDPDKDSKPYMQDLEVALHPNDKMLLDALMRIKSDFDASLSFRRSCREGVCGSDAMNINGKNGLACITNLRDLRQPIVLKPLPGLPVVRDLIVDMTQFFKQYHSVQPFLINDNPPPEKERLQLPEDREELDGLYECILCACCSTSCPSFWWNPDKFVGPAGLLQAYRFIADTRDQATSARLDNLEDPYRLFRCHTIMNCVDVCPKGLNPTKAIGKIKEMMVMRAV
;
A
#
# COMPACT_ATOMS: atom_id res chain seq x y z
N MET A 1 -21.02 -9.76 -28.36
CA MET A 1 -21.16 -8.30 -28.45
C MET A 1 -20.13 -7.69 -27.52
N SER A 2 -19.30 -6.77 -27.99
CA SER A 2 -18.35 -6.02 -27.17
C SER A 2 -19.13 -5.13 -26.20
N LYS A 3 -18.81 -5.18 -24.91
CA LYS A 3 -19.43 -4.31 -23.89
C LYS A 3 -18.65 -2.99 -23.86
N THR A 4 -19.32 -1.88 -24.15
CA THR A 4 -18.73 -0.55 -23.98
C THR A 4 -18.73 -0.15 -22.51
N VAL A 5 -17.60 0.31 -22.00
CA VAL A 5 -17.39 0.76 -20.61
C VAL A 5 -16.89 2.19 -20.62
N ARG A 6 -17.45 3.02 -19.74
CA ARG A 6 -17.07 4.41 -19.56
C ARG A 6 -16.04 4.57 -18.47
N PHE A 7 -14.98 5.31 -18.79
CA PHE A 7 -13.90 5.67 -17.88
C PHE A 7 -13.81 7.17 -17.72
N SER A 8 -13.39 7.63 -16.54
CA SER A 8 -12.96 8.99 -16.25
C SER A 8 -11.60 8.89 -15.58
N ILE A 9 -10.53 9.22 -16.30
CA ILE A 9 -9.14 8.96 -15.89
C ILE A 9 -8.43 10.28 -15.60
N TYR A 10 -7.80 10.38 -14.43
CA TYR A 10 -6.94 11.50 -14.09
C TYR A 10 -5.72 11.53 -15.00
N ARG A 11 -5.48 12.70 -15.61
CA ARG A 11 -4.36 12.94 -16.51
C ARG A 11 -3.55 14.14 -16.03
N TYR A 12 -2.25 13.98 -16.13
CA TYR A 12 -1.28 15.04 -15.86
C TYR A 12 0.07 14.69 -16.45
N ASP A 13 0.56 15.52 -17.35
CA ASP A 13 1.91 15.48 -17.89
C ASP A 13 2.65 16.76 -17.45
N PRO A 14 3.64 16.69 -16.54
CA PRO A 14 4.32 17.87 -16.00
C PRO A 14 5.04 18.70 -17.09
N ASP A 15 5.36 18.08 -18.24
CA ASP A 15 6.04 18.76 -19.35
C ASP A 15 5.08 19.54 -20.25
N LYS A 16 3.75 19.29 -20.15
CA LYS A 16 2.74 19.83 -21.08
C LYS A 16 1.58 20.51 -20.37
N ASP A 17 1.17 20.00 -19.21
CA ASP A 17 -0.05 20.41 -18.55
C ASP A 17 0.22 21.40 -17.43
N SER A 18 -0.46 22.55 -17.44
CA SER A 18 -0.41 23.53 -16.35
C SER A 18 -1.15 23.06 -15.10
N LYS A 19 -2.12 22.15 -15.24
CA LYS A 19 -2.93 21.56 -14.17
C LYS A 19 -3.50 20.21 -14.60
N PRO A 20 -3.76 19.30 -13.65
CA PRO A 20 -4.39 18.02 -13.95
C PRO A 20 -5.84 18.19 -14.44
N TYR A 21 -6.32 17.20 -15.22
CA TYR A 21 -7.69 17.13 -15.72
C TYR A 21 -8.21 15.68 -15.70
N MET A 22 -9.52 15.51 -15.89
CA MET A 22 -10.13 14.20 -16.07
C MET A 22 -10.41 13.97 -17.55
N GLN A 23 -9.93 12.87 -18.09
CA GLN A 23 -10.20 12.43 -19.46
C GLN A 23 -11.31 11.37 -19.45
N ASP A 24 -12.41 11.67 -20.14
CA ASP A 24 -13.51 10.73 -20.31
C ASP A 24 -13.32 9.91 -21.58
N LEU A 25 -13.47 8.60 -21.48
CA LEU A 25 -13.30 7.64 -22.56
C LEU A 25 -14.42 6.61 -22.56
N GLU A 26 -14.89 6.26 -23.76
CA GLU A 26 -15.75 5.10 -23.99
C GLU A 26 -14.95 4.00 -24.69
N VAL A 27 -14.81 2.87 -24.05
CA VAL A 27 -13.92 1.79 -24.47
C VAL A 27 -14.72 0.52 -24.74
N ALA A 28 -14.64 0.02 -25.97
CA ALA A 28 -15.19 -1.28 -26.33
C ALA A 28 -14.24 -2.39 -25.81
N LEU A 29 -14.66 -3.11 -24.79
CA LEU A 29 -13.86 -4.18 -24.18
C LEU A 29 -13.92 -5.45 -25.03
N HIS A 30 -12.80 -6.18 -25.07
CA HIS A 30 -12.76 -7.53 -25.61
C HIS A 30 -13.41 -8.50 -24.60
N PRO A 31 -14.03 -9.63 -25.03
CA PRO A 31 -14.62 -10.62 -24.11
C PRO A 31 -13.65 -11.18 -23.06
N ASN A 32 -12.35 -11.12 -23.32
CA ASN A 32 -11.30 -11.60 -22.41
C ASN A 32 -10.81 -10.52 -21.43
N ASP A 33 -11.20 -9.25 -21.60
CA ASP A 33 -10.85 -8.18 -20.67
C ASP A 33 -11.73 -8.32 -19.42
N LYS A 34 -11.16 -8.85 -18.35
CA LYS A 34 -11.88 -9.13 -17.09
C LYS A 34 -11.48 -8.20 -15.97
N MET A 35 -10.21 -7.89 -15.87
CA MET A 35 -9.64 -7.06 -14.83
C MET A 35 -9.47 -5.60 -15.32
N LEU A 36 -9.48 -4.68 -14.37
CA LEU A 36 -9.28 -3.27 -14.68
C LEU A 36 -7.96 -3.03 -15.42
N LEU A 37 -6.91 -3.77 -15.08
CA LEU A 37 -5.61 -3.68 -15.77
C LEU A 37 -5.72 -4.06 -17.25
N ASP A 38 -6.56 -5.03 -17.63
CA ASP A 38 -6.75 -5.40 -19.03
C ASP A 38 -7.33 -4.21 -19.82
N ALA A 39 -8.33 -3.52 -19.25
CA ALA A 39 -8.90 -2.32 -19.85
C ALA A 39 -7.87 -1.18 -19.96
N LEU A 40 -7.05 -0.94 -18.93
CA LEU A 40 -5.98 0.07 -18.97
C LEU A 40 -4.94 -0.25 -20.05
N MET A 41 -4.57 -1.51 -20.21
CA MET A 41 -3.67 -1.94 -21.30
C MET A 41 -4.27 -1.68 -22.66
N ARG A 42 -5.56 -1.96 -22.84
CA ARG A 42 -6.31 -1.67 -24.07
C ARG A 42 -6.39 -0.17 -24.35
N ILE A 43 -6.72 0.62 -23.32
CA ILE A 43 -6.74 2.09 -23.47
C ILE A 43 -5.39 2.59 -23.97
N LYS A 44 -4.31 2.11 -23.37
CA LYS A 44 -2.96 2.52 -23.75
C LYS A 44 -2.55 2.04 -25.14
N SER A 45 -2.97 0.85 -25.60
CA SER A 45 -2.61 0.33 -26.92
C SER A 45 -3.45 0.91 -28.05
N ASP A 46 -4.76 1.07 -27.84
CA ASP A 46 -5.71 1.27 -28.92
C ASP A 46 -6.26 2.72 -28.97
N PHE A 47 -6.21 3.46 -27.84
CA PHE A 47 -6.85 4.78 -27.73
C PHE A 47 -5.85 5.89 -27.40
N ASP A 48 -5.00 5.71 -26.38
CA ASP A 48 -4.08 6.75 -25.92
C ASP A 48 -2.77 6.18 -25.37
N ALA A 49 -1.77 6.10 -26.23
CA ALA A 49 -0.44 5.59 -25.88
C ALA A 49 0.29 6.44 -24.81
N SER A 50 -0.14 7.67 -24.57
CA SER A 50 0.46 8.58 -23.58
C SER A 50 0.07 8.24 -22.15
N LEU A 51 -1.04 7.49 -21.92
CA LEU A 51 -1.50 7.13 -20.60
C LEU A 51 -0.42 6.39 -19.80
N SER A 52 -0.11 6.89 -18.60
CA SER A 52 0.98 6.40 -17.78
C SER A 52 0.46 5.75 -16.49
N PHE A 53 0.83 4.51 -16.27
CA PHE A 53 0.57 3.73 -15.05
C PHE A 53 1.64 2.65 -14.86
N ARG A 54 1.82 2.20 -13.61
CA ARG A 54 2.73 1.10 -13.29
C ARG A 54 2.02 -0.25 -13.38
N ARG A 55 2.73 -1.27 -13.79
CA ARG A 55 2.28 -2.66 -13.78
C ARG A 55 3.47 -3.63 -13.75
N SER A 56 3.25 -4.86 -13.26
CA SER A 56 4.25 -5.92 -13.32
C SER A 56 3.60 -7.30 -13.28
N CYS A 57 3.37 -7.90 -12.11
CA CYS A 57 3.01 -9.31 -11.93
C CYS A 57 1.64 -9.72 -12.47
N ARG A 58 0.65 -8.82 -12.49
CA ARG A 58 -0.77 -9.05 -12.88
C ARG A 58 -1.57 -9.98 -11.96
N GLU A 59 -1.05 -10.34 -10.81
CA GLU A 59 -1.65 -11.32 -9.88
C GLU A 59 -1.72 -10.83 -8.42
N GLY A 60 -1.62 -9.52 -8.20
CA GLY A 60 -1.77 -8.93 -6.87
C GLY A 60 -0.61 -9.18 -5.90
N VAL A 61 0.61 -9.41 -6.40
CA VAL A 61 1.80 -9.69 -5.57
C VAL A 61 2.80 -8.54 -5.53
N CYS A 62 2.98 -7.81 -6.65
CA CYS A 62 4.00 -6.75 -6.70
C CYS A 62 3.52 -5.37 -6.19
N GLY A 63 2.21 -5.14 -6.09
CA GLY A 63 1.63 -3.88 -5.63
C GLY A 63 1.82 -2.67 -6.56
N SER A 64 2.47 -2.83 -7.73
CA SER A 64 2.89 -1.72 -8.57
C SER A 64 1.74 -0.96 -9.23
N ASP A 65 0.61 -1.61 -9.49
CA ASP A 65 -0.58 -1.07 -10.15
C ASP A 65 -1.65 -0.54 -9.17
N ALA A 66 -1.19 -0.17 -7.97
CA ALA A 66 -2.04 0.45 -6.96
C ALA A 66 -2.48 1.84 -7.41
N MET A 67 -3.79 2.10 -7.33
CA MET A 67 -4.41 3.37 -7.67
C MET A 67 -5.72 3.57 -6.92
N ASN A 68 -6.31 4.75 -7.02
CA ASN A 68 -7.65 5.01 -6.50
C ASN A 68 -8.69 4.68 -7.58
N ILE A 69 -9.59 3.74 -7.28
CA ILE A 69 -10.60 3.19 -8.18
C ILE A 69 -11.97 3.52 -7.58
N ASN A 70 -12.75 4.38 -8.24
CA ASN A 70 -14.07 4.81 -7.76
C ASN A 70 -14.07 5.33 -6.30
N GLY A 71 -12.97 5.99 -5.88
CA GLY A 71 -12.83 6.53 -4.52
C GLY A 71 -12.18 5.58 -3.50
N LYS A 72 -11.95 4.31 -3.83
CA LYS A 72 -11.29 3.31 -2.98
C LYS A 72 -9.93 2.93 -3.55
N ASN A 73 -8.88 2.85 -2.71
CA ASN A 73 -7.58 2.39 -3.16
C ASN A 73 -7.58 0.87 -3.37
N GLY A 74 -6.94 0.42 -4.45
CA GLY A 74 -6.87 -0.99 -4.80
C GLY A 74 -5.86 -1.26 -5.91
N LEU A 75 -5.74 -2.53 -6.32
CA LEU A 75 -4.87 -2.97 -7.40
C LEU A 75 -5.68 -3.21 -8.68
N ALA A 76 -5.25 -2.62 -9.79
CA ALA A 76 -5.94 -2.76 -11.06
C ALA A 76 -5.95 -4.22 -11.59
N CYS A 77 -4.90 -4.99 -11.30
CA CYS A 77 -4.75 -6.36 -11.81
C CYS A 77 -5.69 -7.40 -11.17
N ILE A 78 -6.23 -7.11 -9.98
CA ILE A 78 -7.16 -8.03 -9.29
C ILE A 78 -8.55 -7.41 -9.08
N THR A 79 -8.79 -6.20 -9.60
CA THR A 79 -10.10 -5.55 -9.55
C THR A 79 -10.91 -5.94 -10.77
N ASN A 80 -12.03 -6.65 -10.56
CA ASN A 80 -12.89 -7.12 -11.65
C ASN A 80 -13.73 -5.95 -12.21
N LEU A 81 -13.73 -5.78 -13.53
CA LEU A 81 -14.51 -4.75 -14.23
C LEU A 81 -16.01 -4.86 -14.01
N ARG A 82 -16.52 -6.07 -13.71
CA ARG A 82 -17.96 -6.31 -13.49
C ARG A 82 -18.46 -5.70 -12.19
N ASP A 83 -17.58 -5.57 -11.21
CA ASP A 83 -17.88 -5.09 -9.86
C ASP A 83 -17.81 -3.57 -9.77
N LEU A 84 -17.34 -2.90 -10.84
CA LEU A 84 -17.14 -1.47 -10.87
C LEU A 84 -18.36 -0.70 -11.38
N ARG A 85 -18.76 0.33 -10.61
CA ARG A 85 -19.76 1.31 -11.03
C ARG A 85 -19.18 2.20 -12.14
N GLN A 86 -19.99 2.50 -13.15
CA GLN A 86 -19.64 3.39 -14.24
C GLN A 86 -20.19 4.83 -14.04
N PRO A 87 -19.50 5.86 -14.53
CA PRO A 87 -18.15 5.78 -15.13
C PRO A 87 -17.13 5.27 -14.12
N ILE A 88 -16.15 4.48 -14.59
CA ILE A 88 -15.03 4.04 -13.74
C ILE A 88 -14.07 5.20 -13.59
N VAL A 89 -14.01 5.75 -12.39
CA VAL A 89 -13.15 6.89 -12.06
C VAL A 89 -11.81 6.39 -11.54
N LEU A 90 -10.73 6.75 -12.24
CA LEU A 90 -9.36 6.36 -11.87
C LEU A 90 -8.53 7.59 -11.53
N LYS A 91 -7.89 7.55 -10.36
CA LYS A 91 -7.01 8.61 -9.88
C LYS A 91 -5.72 8.00 -9.32
N PRO A 92 -4.61 8.76 -9.25
CA PRO A 92 -3.43 8.32 -8.52
C PRO A 92 -3.75 8.09 -7.04
N LEU A 93 -2.89 7.33 -6.34
CA LEU A 93 -2.99 7.17 -4.89
C LEU A 93 -2.95 8.55 -4.21
N PRO A 94 -3.90 8.87 -3.32
CA PRO A 94 -3.97 10.18 -2.67
C PRO A 94 -2.84 10.40 -1.67
N GLY A 95 -2.47 11.66 -1.44
CA GLY A 95 -1.49 12.04 -0.42
C GLY A 95 -0.02 11.80 -0.81
N LEU A 96 0.25 11.37 -2.03
CA LEU A 96 1.60 11.29 -2.61
C LEU A 96 1.71 12.23 -3.82
N PRO A 97 2.89 12.82 -4.09
CA PRO A 97 3.10 13.65 -5.27
C PRO A 97 2.87 12.87 -6.56
N VAL A 98 2.17 13.47 -7.51
CA VAL A 98 1.94 12.87 -8.83
C VAL A 98 3.15 13.11 -9.71
N VAL A 99 3.71 12.06 -10.29
CA VAL A 99 4.78 12.13 -11.29
C VAL A 99 4.17 12.36 -12.68
N ARG A 100 3.23 11.49 -13.06
CA ARG A 100 2.50 11.58 -14.33
C ARG A 100 1.26 10.70 -14.27
N ASP A 101 0.10 11.17 -14.66
CA ASP A 101 -1.19 10.47 -14.70
C ASP A 101 -1.48 9.68 -13.40
N LEU A 102 -1.43 8.36 -13.45
CA LEU A 102 -1.69 7.45 -12.32
C LEU A 102 -0.41 7.07 -11.54
N ILE A 103 0.75 7.63 -11.91
CA ILE A 103 2.04 7.35 -11.28
C ILE A 103 2.32 8.38 -10.19
N VAL A 104 2.60 7.91 -8.99
CA VAL A 104 2.99 8.73 -7.83
C VAL A 104 4.43 8.49 -7.43
N ASP A 105 5.04 9.50 -6.78
CA ASP A 105 6.34 9.38 -6.14
C ASP A 105 6.20 8.64 -4.79
N MET A 106 6.88 7.52 -4.66
CA MET A 106 6.86 6.66 -3.48
C MET A 106 8.00 6.95 -2.49
N THR A 107 8.83 7.95 -2.76
CA THR A 107 10.04 8.25 -1.97
C THR A 107 9.72 8.43 -0.49
N GLN A 108 8.71 9.25 -0.16
CA GLN A 108 8.31 9.49 1.23
C GLN A 108 7.76 8.22 1.90
N PHE A 109 6.99 7.41 1.18
CA PHE A 109 6.48 6.14 1.69
C PHE A 109 7.62 5.18 2.06
N PHE A 110 8.61 5.02 1.18
CA PHE A 110 9.77 4.17 1.46
C PHE A 110 10.70 4.74 2.52
N LYS A 111 10.82 6.07 2.64
CA LYS A 111 11.55 6.70 3.75
C LYS A 111 10.93 6.31 5.10
N GLN A 112 9.61 6.35 5.23
CA GLN A 112 8.92 5.90 6.44
C GLN A 112 9.10 4.40 6.68
N TYR A 113 9.01 3.58 5.64
CA TYR A 113 9.26 2.14 5.72
C TYR A 113 10.70 1.84 6.22
N HIS A 114 11.71 2.44 5.64
CA HIS A 114 13.10 2.23 6.07
C HIS A 114 13.40 2.76 7.48
N SER A 115 12.66 3.77 7.93
CA SER A 115 12.86 4.35 9.26
C SER A 115 12.57 3.39 10.41
N VAL A 116 11.85 2.30 10.17
CA VAL A 116 11.56 1.25 11.16
C VAL A 116 12.52 0.06 11.09
N GLN A 117 13.58 0.16 10.28
CA GLN A 117 14.59 -0.89 10.11
C GLN A 117 13.93 -2.27 9.80
N PRO A 118 13.28 -2.43 8.63
CA PRO A 118 12.46 -3.59 8.31
C PRO A 118 13.31 -4.80 7.90
N PHE A 119 14.20 -5.25 8.78
CA PHE A 119 15.05 -6.43 8.64
C PHE A 119 15.37 -7.01 10.01
N LEU A 120 15.69 -8.30 10.07
CA LEU A 120 16.03 -8.99 11.32
C LEU A 120 17.33 -8.44 11.90
N ILE A 121 17.32 -8.04 13.17
CA ILE A 121 18.47 -7.60 13.92
C ILE A 121 18.77 -8.66 15.00
N ASN A 122 19.94 -9.29 14.89
CA ASN A 122 20.40 -10.30 15.86
C ASN A 122 21.93 -10.35 15.83
N ASP A 123 22.56 -9.86 16.91
CA ASP A 123 24.01 -9.75 17.02
C ASP A 123 24.67 -11.05 17.52
N ASN A 124 23.89 -12.07 17.90
CA ASN A 124 24.46 -13.36 18.24
C ASN A 124 25.12 -14.01 17.02
N PRO A 125 26.23 -14.73 17.19
CA PRO A 125 26.83 -15.49 16.11
C PRO A 125 25.79 -16.38 15.42
N PRO A 126 25.85 -16.51 14.07
CA PRO A 126 24.95 -17.41 13.37
C PRO A 126 25.13 -18.84 13.88
N PRO A 127 24.05 -19.58 14.13
CA PRO A 127 24.16 -20.99 14.47
C PRO A 127 24.69 -21.79 13.28
N GLU A 128 25.14 -23.01 13.52
CA GLU A 128 25.67 -23.89 12.47
C GLU A 128 24.70 -24.11 11.30
N LYS A 129 23.40 -24.15 11.57
CA LYS A 129 22.37 -24.33 10.53
C LYS A 129 21.51 -23.08 10.40
N GLU A 130 20.47 -22.96 11.24
CA GLU A 130 19.49 -21.88 11.17
C GLU A 130 19.02 -21.45 12.57
N ARG A 131 18.46 -20.23 12.67
CA ARG A 131 17.79 -19.78 13.89
C ARG A 131 16.41 -20.41 13.96
N LEU A 132 16.25 -21.37 14.87
CA LEU A 132 14.98 -22.05 15.05
C LEU A 132 13.90 -21.12 15.61
N GLN A 133 12.66 -21.39 15.22
CA GLN A 133 11.46 -20.70 15.70
C GLN A 133 10.38 -21.75 15.92
N LEU A 134 9.64 -21.66 17.02
CA LEU A 134 8.53 -22.54 17.28
C LEU A 134 7.37 -22.26 16.30
N PRO A 135 6.53 -23.26 15.98
CA PRO A 135 5.35 -23.06 15.14
C PRO A 135 4.44 -21.94 15.66
N GLU A 136 4.22 -21.85 16.94
CA GLU A 136 3.39 -20.83 17.60
C GLU A 136 3.96 -19.42 17.41
N ASP A 137 5.27 -19.26 17.56
CA ASP A 137 5.96 -17.99 17.30
C ASP A 137 5.87 -17.59 15.83
N ARG A 138 5.91 -18.59 14.94
CA ARG A 138 5.77 -18.35 13.49
C ARG A 138 4.35 -17.91 13.12
N GLU A 139 3.31 -18.44 13.79
CA GLU A 139 1.92 -18.05 13.58
C GLU A 139 1.66 -16.60 13.95
N GLU A 140 2.36 -16.03 14.94
CA GLU A 140 2.27 -14.61 15.29
C GLU A 140 2.70 -13.67 14.15
N LEU A 141 3.47 -14.17 13.19
CA LEU A 141 3.90 -13.40 12.02
C LEU A 141 2.92 -13.46 10.85
N ASP A 142 1.89 -14.30 10.92
CA ASP A 142 0.88 -14.40 9.87
C ASP A 142 0.04 -13.12 9.79
N GLY A 143 -0.16 -12.65 8.57
CA GLY A 143 -0.77 -11.34 8.32
C GLY A 143 0.20 -10.16 8.45
N LEU A 144 1.49 -10.38 8.68
CA LEU A 144 2.51 -9.34 8.78
C LEU A 144 3.48 -9.36 7.60
N TYR A 145 4.05 -10.52 7.26
CA TYR A 145 5.05 -10.66 6.20
C TYR A 145 4.46 -10.65 4.78
N GLU A 146 3.17 -10.88 4.62
CA GLU A 146 2.50 -10.88 3.32
C GLU A 146 2.27 -9.47 2.75
N CYS A 147 2.68 -8.44 3.46
CA CYS A 147 2.56 -7.06 2.99
C CYS A 147 3.42 -6.85 1.73
N ILE A 148 2.75 -6.43 0.65
CA ILE A 148 3.36 -6.18 -0.67
C ILE A 148 3.80 -4.73 -0.89
N LEU A 149 3.77 -3.90 0.14
CA LEU A 149 4.19 -2.48 0.09
C LEU A 149 3.50 -1.65 -1.02
N CYS A 150 2.26 -1.96 -1.36
CA CYS A 150 1.50 -1.27 -2.40
C CYS A 150 1.05 0.15 -2.03
N ALA A 151 1.21 0.56 -0.78
CA ALA A 151 0.81 1.84 -0.21
C ALA A 151 -0.70 2.13 -0.16
N CYS A 152 -1.59 1.24 -0.58
CA CYS A 152 -3.05 1.46 -0.51
C CYS A 152 -3.52 1.88 0.88
N CYS A 153 -3.03 1.22 1.94
CA CYS A 153 -3.38 1.50 3.34
C CYS A 153 -2.86 2.86 3.82
N SER A 154 -1.59 3.20 3.55
CA SER A 154 -0.99 4.47 3.98
C SER A 154 -1.64 5.64 3.28
N THR A 155 -1.88 5.53 1.98
CA THR A 155 -2.50 6.59 1.17
C THR A 155 -4.02 6.71 1.37
N SER A 156 -4.67 5.80 2.09
CA SER A 156 -6.07 5.93 2.52
C SER A 156 -6.21 6.53 3.93
N CYS A 157 -5.10 6.73 4.64
CA CYS A 157 -5.10 7.17 6.03
C CYS A 157 -5.05 8.70 6.13
N PRO A 158 -6.05 9.38 6.70
CA PRO A 158 -6.03 10.84 6.89
C PRO A 158 -4.81 11.31 7.69
N SER A 159 -4.38 10.57 8.71
CA SER A 159 -3.19 10.90 9.50
C SER A 159 -1.91 10.92 8.66
N PHE A 160 -1.82 10.05 7.64
CA PHE A 160 -0.70 10.05 6.71
C PHE A 160 -0.76 11.27 5.76
N TRP A 161 -1.95 11.70 5.31
CA TRP A 161 -2.08 12.89 4.49
C TRP A 161 -1.64 14.16 5.21
N TRP A 162 -1.98 14.28 6.51
CA TRP A 162 -1.66 15.47 7.31
C TRP A 162 -0.22 15.54 7.78
N ASN A 163 0.43 14.40 7.99
CA ASN A 163 1.79 14.32 8.52
C ASN A 163 2.63 13.25 7.77
N PRO A 164 2.78 13.36 6.44
CA PRO A 164 3.46 12.34 5.64
C PRO A 164 4.96 12.23 5.96
N ASP A 165 5.55 13.30 6.50
CA ASP A 165 6.95 13.40 6.90
C ASP A 165 7.26 12.78 8.28
N LYS A 166 6.24 12.65 9.16
CA LYS A 166 6.41 12.24 10.56
C LYS A 166 5.72 10.91 10.86
N PHE A 167 4.48 10.74 10.41
CA PHE A 167 3.72 9.52 10.67
C PHE A 167 4.25 8.35 9.84
N VAL A 168 4.68 7.29 10.53
CA VAL A 168 5.23 6.09 9.87
C VAL A 168 4.23 5.45 8.89
N GLY A 169 2.96 5.62 9.14
CA GLY A 169 1.88 5.05 8.33
C GLY A 169 1.58 3.58 8.62
N PRO A 170 0.39 3.12 8.21
CA PRO A 170 -0.06 1.76 8.51
C PRO A 170 0.86 0.66 7.99
N ALA A 171 1.40 0.80 6.77
CA ALA A 171 2.31 -0.19 6.21
C ALA A 171 3.64 -0.27 6.97
N GLY A 172 4.23 0.88 7.31
CA GLY A 172 5.48 0.92 8.08
C GLY A 172 5.30 0.38 9.49
N LEU A 173 4.17 0.69 10.16
CA LEU A 173 3.86 0.16 11.49
C LEU A 173 3.56 -1.35 11.47
N LEU A 174 2.90 -1.85 10.43
CA LEU A 174 2.74 -3.29 10.23
C LEU A 174 4.11 -3.98 10.12
N GLN A 175 5.02 -3.42 9.34
CA GLN A 175 6.37 -3.96 9.17
C GLN A 175 7.24 -3.80 10.43
N ALA A 176 7.04 -2.74 11.21
CA ALA A 176 7.68 -2.63 12.53
C ALA A 176 7.25 -3.77 13.45
N TYR A 177 5.93 -4.03 13.55
CA TYR A 177 5.42 -5.09 14.39
C TYR A 177 5.89 -6.48 13.93
N ARG A 178 6.03 -6.71 12.61
CA ARG A 178 6.59 -7.96 12.08
C ARG A 178 7.92 -8.33 12.74
N PHE A 179 8.82 -7.38 12.96
CA PHE A 179 10.12 -7.62 13.58
C PHE A 179 10.08 -7.53 15.12
N ILE A 180 9.16 -6.74 15.68
CA ILE A 180 8.92 -6.69 17.12
C ILE A 180 8.37 -8.03 17.64
N ALA A 181 7.51 -8.69 16.87
CA ALA A 181 6.91 -9.98 17.19
C ALA A 181 7.81 -11.18 16.84
N ASP A 182 8.88 -10.98 16.07
CA ASP A 182 9.77 -12.07 15.67
C ASP A 182 10.71 -12.45 16.82
N THR A 183 10.55 -13.65 17.39
CA THR A 183 11.34 -14.16 18.52
C THR A 183 12.83 -14.28 18.23
N ARG A 184 13.23 -14.20 16.97
CA ARG A 184 14.64 -14.19 16.52
C ARG A 184 15.26 -12.79 16.51
N ASP A 185 14.43 -11.74 16.58
CA ASP A 185 14.90 -10.34 16.63
C ASP A 185 15.27 -9.94 18.05
N GLN A 186 16.39 -9.24 18.23
CA GLN A 186 16.88 -8.79 19.52
C GLN A 186 16.70 -7.30 19.77
N ALA A 187 16.17 -6.56 18.78
CA ALA A 187 16.08 -5.11 18.83
C ALA A 187 14.72 -4.58 19.29
N THR A 188 13.86 -5.41 19.90
CA THR A 188 12.49 -5.03 20.30
C THR A 188 12.45 -3.73 21.09
N SER A 189 13.32 -3.54 22.10
CA SER A 189 13.37 -2.31 22.90
C SER A 189 13.72 -1.09 22.04
N ALA A 190 14.77 -1.18 21.22
CA ALA A 190 15.20 -0.08 20.34
C ALA A 190 14.13 0.27 19.27
N ARG A 191 13.39 -0.74 18.80
CA ARG A 191 12.26 -0.53 17.88
C ARG A 191 11.11 0.20 18.54
N LEU A 192 10.78 -0.15 19.77
CA LEU A 192 9.77 0.55 20.56
C LEU A 192 10.20 1.99 20.85
N ASP A 193 11.47 2.22 21.28
CA ASP A 193 12.02 3.58 21.49
C ASP A 193 11.91 4.44 20.24
N ASN A 194 12.24 3.89 19.07
CA ASN A 194 12.11 4.58 17.79
C ASN A 194 10.67 4.99 17.48
N LEU A 195 9.68 4.23 17.94
CA LEU A 195 8.25 4.48 17.69
C LEU A 195 7.59 5.35 18.76
N GLU A 196 8.22 5.53 19.93
CA GLU A 196 7.72 6.32 21.06
C GLU A 196 7.81 7.84 20.77
N ASP A 197 6.94 8.27 19.88
CA ASP A 197 6.81 9.66 19.45
C ASP A 197 5.33 9.95 19.13
N PRO A 198 4.79 11.13 19.53
CA PRO A 198 3.39 11.48 19.29
C PRO A 198 2.99 11.44 17.81
N TYR A 199 3.93 11.66 16.90
CA TYR A 199 3.67 11.67 15.46
C TYR A 199 3.95 10.33 14.78
N ARG A 200 4.82 9.48 15.35
CA ARG A 200 5.22 8.22 14.70
C ARG A 200 4.19 7.11 14.88
N LEU A 201 3.92 6.68 16.11
CA LEU A 201 2.95 5.63 16.45
C LEU A 201 1.58 6.22 16.80
N PHE A 202 1.58 7.20 17.71
CA PHE A 202 0.35 7.68 18.36
C PHE A 202 -0.52 8.56 17.47
N ARG A 203 -0.04 8.93 16.27
CA ARG A 203 -0.85 9.58 15.24
C ARG A 203 -1.90 8.65 14.62
N CYS A 204 -1.84 7.36 14.90
CA CYS A 204 -2.89 6.42 14.54
C CYS A 204 -4.12 6.60 15.45
N HIS A 205 -5.23 7.06 14.88
CA HIS A 205 -6.52 7.25 15.57
C HIS A 205 -7.52 6.12 15.33
N THR A 206 -7.06 4.95 14.86
CA THR A 206 -7.88 3.74 14.68
C THR A 206 -9.08 3.96 13.73
N ILE A 207 -8.89 4.74 12.66
CA ILE A 207 -9.93 5.03 11.65
C ILE A 207 -10.28 3.77 10.82
N MET A 208 -9.36 2.81 10.70
CA MET A 208 -9.47 1.52 10.02
C MET A 208 -9.57 1.54 8.49
N ASN A 209 -9.48 2.68 7.81
CA ASN A 209 -9.40 2.73 6.34
C ASN A 209 -8.30 1.81 5.79
N CYS A 210 -7.19 1.66 6.51
CA CYS A 210 -6.06 0.80 6.13
C CYS A 210 -6.42 -0.69 6.06
N VAL A 211 -7.40 -1.13 6.85
CA VAL A 211 -7.91 -2.51 6.81
C VAL A 211 -8.82 -2.70 5.62
N ASP A 212 -9.74 -1.75 5.41
CA ASP A 212 -10.74 -1.83 4.35
C ASP A 212 -10.15 -1.83 2.93
N VAL A 213 -9.03 -1.13 2.72
CA VAL A 213 -8.40 -1.02 1.38
C VAL A 213 -7.27 -2.00 1.13
N CYS A 214 -6.91 -2.85 2.10
CA CYS A 214 -5.78 -3.75 1.92
C CYS A 214 -6.11 -4.87 0.91
N PRO A 215 -5.40 -4.93 -0.26
CA PRO A 215 -5.70 -5.93 -1.29
C PRO A 215 -5.26 -7.34 -0.88
N LYS A 216 -4.49 -7.47 0.21
CA LYS A 216 -4.07 -8.76 0.80
C LYS A 216 -4.91 -9.15 2.02
N GLY A 217 -5.94 -8.35 2.40
CA GLY A 217 -6.78 -8.62 3.57
C GLY A 217 -6.06 -8.51 4.91
N LEU A 218 -4.92 -7.80 4.96
CA LEU A 218 -4.13 -7.64 6.19
C LEU A 218 -4.79 -6.64 7.15
N ASN A 219 -4.44 -6.73 8.43
CA ASN A 219 -4.95 -5.83 9.45
C ASN A 219 -3.85 -4.97 10.11
N PRO A 220 -3.45 -3.84 9.49
CA PRO A 220 -2.47 -2.94 10.08
C PRO A 220 -2.90 -2.38 11.44
N THR A 221 -4.21 -2.18 11.65
CA THR A 221 -4.74 -1.64 12.91
C THR A 221 -4.51 -2.60 14.07
N LYS A 222 -4.63 -3.93 13.85
CA LYS A 222 -4.31 -4.96 14.86
C LYS A 222 -2.83 -4.88 15.25
N ALA A 223 -1.92 -4.80 14.28
CA ALA A 223 -0.49 -4.68 14.52
C ALA A 223 -0.14 -3.40 15.31
N ILE A 224 -0.72 -2.25 14.93
CA ILE A 224 -0.55 -0.99 15.64
C ILE A 224 -1.08 -1.08 17.08
N GLY A 225 -2.21 -1.74 17.29
CA GLY A 225 -2.78 -1.98 18.63
C GLY A 225 -1.82 -2.77 19.52
N LYS A 226 -1.20 -3.82 18.98
CA LYS A 226 -0.20 -4.63 19.68
C LYS A 226 1.05 -3.82 20.08
N ILE A 227 1.56 -2.97 19.17
CA ILE A 227 2.67 -2.08 19.51
C ILE A 227 2.27 -1.14 20.68
N LYS A 228 1.07 -0.53 20.61
CA LYS A 228 0.59 0.35 21.68
C LYS A 228 0.45 -0.37 23.02
N GLU A 229 -0.07 -1.59 23.01
CA GLU A 229 -0.16 -2.45 24.19
C GLU A 229 1.22 -2.69 24.83
N MET A 230 2.22 -3.05 24.02
CA MET A 230 3.60 -3.24 24.47
C MET A 230 4.22 -1.96 25.05
N MET A 231 3.92 -0.79 24.47
CA MET A 231 4.35 0.51 25.00
C MET A 231 3.78 0.77 26.40
N VAL A 232 2.50 0.45 26.63
CA VAL A 232 1.85 0.62 27.95
C VAL A 232 2.46 -0.34 28.97
N MET A 233 2.62 -1.62 28.61
CA MET A 233 3.23 -2.62 29.50
C MET A 233 4.66 -2.29 29.90
N ARG A 234 5.40 -1.61 29.03
CA ARG A 234 6.78 -1.19 29.30
C ARG A 234 6.85 0.03 30.23
N ALA A 235 5.81 0.87 30.27
CA ALA A 235 5.75 2.07 31.09
C ALA A 235 5.27 1.82 32.53
N VAL A 236 4.75 0.61 32.83
CA VAL A 236 4.28 0.14 34.15
C VAL A 236 5.33 -0.73 34.79
#